data_8bdc0aa87d1603415dc181dd03041e1c
#
_entry.id   8bdc0aa87d1603415dc181dd03041e1c
#
_cell.length_a   1.000
_cell.length_b   1.000
_cell.length_c   1.000
_cell.angle_alpha   90.00
_cell.angle_beta   90.00
_cell.angle_gamma   90.00
#
_symmetry.space_group_name_H-M   'P 1'
#
loop_
_entity.id
_entity.type
_entity.pdbx_description
1 polymer ?
#
loop_
_entity_poly.entity_id
_entity_poly.type
_entity_poly.pdbx_seq_one_letter_code
_entity_poly.pdbx_strand_id
1 'polypeptide(L)'
;MKTYDIEEQVNNIKKLSAYNVVEISDIDELSAKAAILEHKKTKARIFALLTDDNNKVFTIGFRTPSKDSTGVAHILEHSVLCGSKKFPAKDPFVELVKGSLNTFLNAITYPDKTVYPIASCNDKDFDNLMEVYLDAVFYPNVYT
;
A
#
# COMPACT_ATOMS: atom_id res chain seq x y z
N MET A 1 11.44 22.01 5.60
CA MET A 1 11.22 20.55 5.67
C MET A 1 10.00 20.34 6.55
N LYS A 2 8.96 19.65 6.08
CA LYS A 2 7.81 19.34 6.94
C LYS A 2 8.28 18.27 7.94
N THR A 3 8.32 18.57 9.21
CA THR A 3 8.47 17.58 10.28
C THR A 3 7.10 17.01 10.59
N TYR A 4 6.97 15.70 10.59
CA TYR A 4 5.73 15.01 10.95
C TYR A 4 5.77 14.71 12.46
N ASP A 5 4.83 15.29 13.20
CA ASP A 5 4.68 15.03 14.63
C ASP A 5 4.08 13.63 14.84
N ILE A 6 4.86 12.75 15.46
CA ILE A 6 4.46 11.36 15.72
C ILE A 6 3.25 11.29 16.65
N GLU A 7 3.16 12.15 17.67
CA GLU A 7 2.01 12.18 18.59
C GLU A 7 0.74 12.66 17.89
N GLU A 8 0.85 13.62 16.98
CA GLU A 8 -0.29 14.04 16.15
C GLU A 8 -0.76 12.87 15.26
N GLN A 9 0.16 12.12 14.64
CA GLN A 9 -0.17 10.94 13.83
C GLN A 9 -0.89 9.88 14.67
N VAL A 10 -0.42 9.58 15.89
CA VAL A 10 -1.08 8.65 16.83
C VAL A 10 -2.50 9.11 17.15
N ASN A 11 -2.69 10.41 17.43
CA ASN A 11 -4.01 10.97 17.71
C ASN A 11 -4.95 10.88 16.50
N ASN A 12 -4.44 11.05 15.29
CA ASN A 12 -5.22 10.91 14.06
C ASN A 12 -5.64 9.45 13.82
N ILE A 13 -4.76 8.49 14.05
CA ILE A 13 -5.09 7.04 13.97
C ILE A 13 -6.22 6.69 14.94
N LYS A 14 -6.18 7.17 16.18
CA LYS A 14 -7.23 6.91 17.18
C LYS A 14 -8.62 7.46 16.80
N LYS A 15 -8.68 8.44 15.91
CA LYS A 15 -9.95 9.02 15.41
C LYS A 15 -10.58 8.23 14.25
N LEU A 16 -9.90 7.23 13.69
CA LEU A 16 -10.39 6.43 12.56
C LEU A 16 -11.57 5.55 13.00
N SER A 17 -12.79 5.98 12.75
CA SER A 17 -14.01 5.30 13.19
C SER A 17 -14.21 3.90 12.61
N ALA A 18 -13.67 3.63 11.39
CA ALA A 18 -13.77 2.33 10.72
C ALA A 18 -12.83 1.26 11.27
N TYR A 19 -11.87 1.65 12.13
CA TYR A 19 -10.82 0.77 12.63
C TYR A 19 -10.84 0.67 14.16
N ASN A 20 -10.38 -0.47 14.66
CA ASN A 20 -9.97 -0.65 16.04
C ASN A 20 -8.45 -0.55 16.10
N VAL A 21 -7.93 0.22 17.04
CA VAL A 21 -6.51 0.18 17.37
C VAL A 21 -6.27 -1.05 18.24
N VAL A 22 -5.50 -2.00 17.74
CA VAL A 22 -5.18 -3.25 18.42
C VAL A 22 -4.00 -3.06 19.37
N GLU A 23 -2.97 -2.37 18.89
CA GLU A 23 -1.73 -2.15 19.64
C GLU A 23 -1.05 -0.86 19.16
N ILE A 24 -0.38 -0.17 20.06
CA ILE A 24 0.59 0.89 19.76
C ILE A 24 1.81 0.62 20.62
N SER A 25 3.00 0.57 20.01
CA SER A 25 4.28 0.32 20.68
C SER A 25 5.35 1.28 20.19
N ASP A 26 6.32 1.59 21.07
CA ASP A 26 7.50 2.35 20.70
C ASP A 26 8.53 1.44 20.02
N ILE A 27 9.25 1.99 19.05
CA ILE A 27 10.38 1.34 18.39
C ILE A 27 11.57 2.28 18.56
N ASP A 28 12.28 2.12 19.67
CA ASP A 28 13.36 3.04 20.08
C ASP A 28 14.48 3.11 19.06
N GLU A 29 14.85 1.99 18.44
CA GLU A 29 15.93 1.90 17.44
C GLU A 29 15.63 2.75 16.18
N LEU A 30 14.37 3.02 15.89
CA LEU A 30 13.95 3.83 14.74
C LEU A 30 13.42 5.20 15.15
N SER A 31 13.39 5.53 16.44
CA SER A 31 12.72 6.74 16.95
C SER A 31 11.30 6.87 16.40
N ALA A 32 10.56 5.77 16.38
CA ALA A 32 9.27 5.63 15.73
C ALA A 32 8.22 5.02 16.66
N LYS A 33 6.94 5.12 16.29
CA LYS A 33 5.87 4.34 16.90
C LYS A 33 5.26 3.40 15.87
N ALA A 34 4.97 2.17 16.27
CA ALA A 34 4.21 1.23 15.47
C ALA A 34 2.76 1.16 15.96
N ALA A 35 1.81 1.11 15.05
CA ALA A 35 0.42 0.87 15.35
C ALA A 35 -0.13 -0.28 14.52
N ILE A 36 -0.87 -1.19 15.18
CA ILE A 36 -1.64 -2.23 14.52
C ILE A 36 -3.12 -1.86 14.60
N LEU A 37 -3.75 -1.77 13.44
CA LEU A 37 -5.18 -1.50 13.33
C LEU A 37 -5.89 -2.68 12.68
N GLU A 38 -7.14 -2.90 13.06
CA GLU A 38 -8.02 -3.89 12.45
C GLU A 38 -9.29 -3.21 11.93
N HIS A 39 -9.60 -3.38 10.65
CA HIS A 39 -10.83 -2.86 10.07
C HIS A 39 -12.04 -3.60 10.65
N LYS A 40 -12.99 -2.88 11.23
CA LYS A 40 -14.12 -3.44 11.98
C LYS A 40 -14.96 -4.42 11.18
N LYS A 41 -15.18 -4.15 9.90
CA LYS A 41 -16.04 -4.94 9.03
C LYS A 41 -15.32 -6.13 8.39
N THR A 42 -14.15 -5.91 7.79
CA THR A 42 -13.46 -6.92 6.98
C THR A 42 -12.39 -7.71 7.74
N LYS A 43 -12.03 -7.24 8.95
CA LYS A 43 -10.92 -7.78 9.74
C LYS A 43 -9.54 -7.65 9.08
N ALA A 44 -9.44 -6.88 8.01
CA ALA A 44 -8.16 -6.54 7.40
C ALA A 44 -7.29 -5.80 8.42
N ARG A 45 -6.01 -6.13 8.46
CA ARG A 45 -5.04 -5.51 9.37
C ARG A 45 -4.19 -4.49 8.63
N ILE A 46 -3.91 -3.39 9.30
CA ILE A 46 -2.98 -2.36 8.87
C ILE A 46 -1.87 -2.29 9.90
N PHE A 47 -0.63 -2.33 9.45
CA PHE A 47 0.54 -1.94 10.22
C PHE A 47 0.95 -0.54 9.79
N ALA A 48 0.96 0.40 10.72
CA ALA A 48 1.41 1.76 10.49
C ALA A 48 2.70 2.02 11.28
N LEU A 49 3.75 2.39 10.58
CA LEU A 49 5.00 2.87 11.17
C LEU A 49 5.00 4.40 11.11
N LEU A 50 4.98 5.05 12.26
CA LEU A 50 4.87 6.48 12.42
C LEU A 50 6.27 7.04 12.69
N THR A 51 6.78 7.81 11.74
CA THR A 51 8.11 8.41 11.78
C THR A 51 8.03 9.90 11.43
N ASP A 52 9.14 10.61 11.58
CA ASP A 52 9.31 11.96 11.10
C ASP A 52 9.87 12.02 9.65
N ASP A 53 10.06 10.87 9.01
CA ASP A 53 10.52 10.76 7.63
C ASP A 53 9.48 11.33 6.64
N ASN A 54 9.95 12.09 5.65
CA ASN A 54 9.11 12.63 4.60
C ASN A 54 8.82 11.64 3.46
N ASN A 55 9.54 10.52 3.39
CA ASN A 55 9.31 9.46 2.39
C ASN A 55 8.19 8.54 2.87
N LYS A 56 6.98 8.78 2.37
CA LYS A 56 5.81 7.95 2.68
C LYS A 56 5.85 6.65 1.91
N VAL A 57 5.56 5.57 2.60
CA VAL A 57 5.49 4.23 2.03
C VAL A 57 4.09 3.66 2.25
N PHE A 58 3.51 3.10 1.20
CA PHE A 58 2.30 2.30 1.29
C PHE A 58 2.54 0.95 0.62
N THR A 59 2.03 -0.10 1.23
CA THR A 59 2.07 -1.45 0.67
C THR A 59 0.74 -2.14 0.94
N ILE A 60 0.11 -2.66 -0.13
CA ILE A 60 -0.99 -3.61 0.03
C ILE A 60 -0.49 -5.01 -0.30
N GLY A 61 -0.80 -5.98 0.59
CA GLY A 61 -0.34 -7.35 0.46
C GLY A 61 -1.47 -8.36 0.60
N PHE A 62 -1.38 -9.41 -0.19
CA PHE A 62 -2.33 -10.54 -0.17
C PHE A 62 -1.58 -11.84 0.11
N ARG A 63 -2.18 -12.73 0.88
CA ARG A 63 -1.66 -14.09 1.05
C ARG A 63 -2.02 -14.90 -0.19
N THR A 64 -1.01 -15.28 -0.96
CA THR A 64 -1.15 -16.03 -2.22
C THR A 64 -0.24 -17.26 -2.22
N PRO A 65 -0.44 -18.22 -1.27
CA PRO A 65 0.40 -19.42 -1.23
C PRO A 65 0.21 -20.21 -2.52
N SER A 66 1.31 -20.53 -3.20
CA SER A 66 1.30 -21.35 -4.40
C SER A 66 0.93 -22.80 -4.06
N LYS A 67 0.00 -23.38 -4.81
CA LYS A 67 -0.40 -24.79 -4.69
C LYS A 67 0.31 -25.69 -5.68
N ASP A 68 0.87 -25.10 -6.72
CA ASP A 68 1.52 -25.79 -7.83
C ASP A 68 2.55 -24.86 -8.50
N SER A 69 3.16 -25.32 -9.60
CA SER A 69 4.17 -24.59 -10.37
C SER A 69 3.61 -23.78 -11.55
N THR A 70 2.30 -23.51 -11.59
CA THR A 70 1.67 -22.82 -12.74
C THR A 70 1.96 -21.31 -12.79
N GLY A 71 2.45 -20.72 -11.69
CA GLY A 71 2.79 -19.29 -11.63
C GLY A 71 1.59 -18.36 -11.61
N VAL A 72 0.38 -18.85 -11.30
CA VAL A 72 -0.87 -18.07 -11.33
C VAL A 72 -0.77 -16.77 -10.53
N ALA A 73 -0.19 -16.78 -9.32
CA ALA A 73 -0.06 -15.59 -8.51
C ALA A 73 0.79 -14.50 -9.20
N HIS A 74 1.87 -14.90 -9.86
CA HIS A 74 2.76 -13.98 -10.57
C HIS A 74 2.10 -13.44 -11.86
N ILE A 75 1.40 -14.30 -12.59
CA ILE A 75 0.63 -13.87 -13.78
C ILE A 75 -0.45 -12.85 -13.38
N LEU A 76 -1.18 -13.11 -12.29
CA LEU A 76 -2.19 -12.18 -11.78
C LEU A 76 -1.56 -10.86 -11.30
N GLU A 77 -0.41 -10.90 -10.65
CA GLU A 77 0.32 -9.69 -10.22
C GLU A 77 0.54 -8.74 -11.40
N HIS A 78 1.07 -9.24 -12.52
CA HIS A 78 1.22 -8.44 -13.74
C HIS A 78 -0.12 -8.00 -14.33
N SER A 79 -1.10 -8.91 -14.38
CA SER A 79 -2.39 -8.67 -15.03
C SER A 79 -3.21 -7.57 -14.36
N VAL A 80 -3.23 -7.50 -13.03
CA VAL A 80 -4.03 -6.49 -12.29
C VAL A 80 -3.52 -5.06 -12.51
N LEU A 81 -2.25 -4.88 -12.88
CA LEU A 81 -1.65 -3.57 -13.16
C LEU A 81 -1.86 -3.10 -14.61
N CYS A 82 -2.44 -3.94 -15.49
CA CYS A 82 -2.66 -3.61 -16.90
C CYS A 82 -3.89 -2.74 -17.17
N GLY A 83 -4.58 -2.25 -16.14
CA GLY A 83 -5.74 -1.38 -16.23
C GLY A 83 -6.81 -1.73 -15.21
N SER A 84 -7.57 -0.73 -14.81
CA SER A 84 -8.58 -0.87 -13.77
C SER A 84 -9.81 -0.03 -14.08
N LYS A 85 -10.84 -0.16 -13.25
CA LYS A 85 -12.14 0.48 -13.46
C LYS A 85 -12.02 2.00 -13.60
N LYS A 86 -11.22 2.64 -12.76
CA LYS A 86 -11.02 4.09 -12.74
C LYS A 86 -9.91 4.53 -13.69
N PHE A 87 -8.94 3.66 -13.92
CA PHE A 87 -7.77 3.89 -14.77
C PHE A 87 -7.72 2.85 -15.89
N PRO A 88 -8.57 2.97 -16.93
CA PRO A 88 -8.73 1.95 -17.98
C PRO A 88 -7.61 2.00 -19.04
N ALA A 89 -6.57 2.79 -18.85
CA ALA A 89 -5.43 2.86 -19.76
C ALA A 89 -4.80 1.47 -19.95
N LYS A 90 -4.19 1.23 -21.11
CA LYS A 90 -3.61 -0.07 -21.47
C LYS A 90 -2.46 -0.49 -20.55
N ASP A 91 -1.76 0.44 -19.95
CA ASP A 91 -0.63 0.19 -19.05
C ASP A 91 -0.39 1.39 -18.11
N PRO A 92 -1.30 1.61 -17.14
CA PRO A 92 -1.18 2.73 -16.21
C PRO A 92 0.07 2.65 -15.35
N PHE A 93 0.60 1.45 -15.10
CA PHE A 93 1.83 1.24 -14.34
C PHE A 93 3.04 1.88 -15.04
N VAL A 94 3.21 1.66 -16.33
CA VAL A 94 4.33 2.26 -17.10
C VAL A 94 4.24 3.79 -17.14
N GLU A 95 3.03 4.32 -17.26
CA GLU A 95 2.81 5.77 -17.20
C GLU A 95 3.15 6.37 -15.83
N LEU A 96 2.81 5.65 -14.74
CA LEU A 96 3.18 6.05 -13.38
C LEU A 96 4.71 6.03 -13.17
N VAL A 97 5.38 4.97 -13.61
CA VAL A 97 6.85 4.88 -13.50
C VAL A 97 7.53 6.06 -14.18
N LYS A 98 7.01 6.53 -15.32
CA LYS A 98 7.61 7.62 -16.10
C LYS A 98 7.19 9.01 -15.63
N GLY A 99 5.97 9.14 -15.10
CA GLY A 99 5.33 10.44 -14.86
C GLY A 99 5.23 10.87 -13.40
N SER A 100 5.39 9.96 -12.44
CA SER A 100 5.28 10.28 -11.01
C SER A 100 6.63 10.67 -10.39
N LEU A 101 6.54 11.30 -9.22
CA LEU A 101 7.70 11.64 -8.37
C LEU A 101 8.03 10.52 -7.38
N ASN A 102 7.71 9.29 -7.74
CA ASN A 102 7.91 8.14 -6.87
C ASN A 102 9.38 7.97 -6.48
N THR A 103 9.62 7.56 -5.25
CA THR A 103 10.93 7.10 -4.77
C THR A 103 11.05 5.58 -4.87
N PHE A 104 9.90 4.89 -4.90
CA PHE A 104 9.80 3.45 -5.12
C PHE A 104 8.44 3.08 -5.69
N LEU A 105 8.42 2.21 -6.68
CA LEU A 105 7.22 1.69 -7.32
C LEU A 105 7.49 0.26 -7.79
N ASN A 106 6.71 -0.72 -7.32
CA ASN A 106 6.91 -2.10 -7.69
C ASN A 106 5.66 -2.97 -7.47
N ALA A 107 5.71 -4.20 -7.96
CA ALA A 107 4.87 -5.31 -7.57
C ALA A 107 5.77 -6.54 -7.42
N ILE A 108 5.54 -7.37 -6.41
CA ILE A 108 6.44 -8.46 -6.06
C ILE A 108 5.63 -9.68 -5.63
N THR A 109 5.85 -10.80 -6.31
CA THR A 109 5.28 -12.11 -5.92
C THR A 109 6.33 -12.93 -5.20
N TYR A 110 6.04 -13.27 -3.95
CA TYR A 110 6.78 -14.23 -3.12
C TYR A 110 6.09 -15.60 -3.12
N PRO A 111 6.72 -16.65 -2.59
CA PRO A 111 6.12 -17.98 -2.55
C PRO A 111 4.77 -18.06 -1.81
N ASP A 112 4.53 -17.19 -0.84
CA ASP A 112 3.37 -17.21 0.06
C ASP A 112 2.52 -15.93 0.02
N LYS A 113 2.99 -14.88 -0.66
CA LYS A 113 2.31 -13.58 -0.71
C LYS A 113 2.64 -12.80 -1.98
N THR A 114 1.75 -11.87 -2.33
CA THR A 114 1.96 -10.88 -3.38
C THR A 114 1.78 -9.50 -2.77
N VAL A 115 2.71 -8.57 -3.01
CA VAL A 115 2.72 -7.23 -2.45
C VAL A 115 2.87 -6.17 -3.52
N TYR A 116 2.24 -5.03 -3.30
CA TYR A 116 2.23 -3.88 -4.21
C TYR A 116 2.71 -2.64 -3.46
N PRO A 117 4.04 -2.42 -3.37
CA PRO A 117 4.63 -1.30 -2.66
C PRO A 117 4.75 -0.06 -3.54
N ILE A 118 4.51 1.10 -2.92
CA ILE A 118 4.79 2.43 -3.48
C ILE A 118 5.45 3.31 -2.44
N ALA A 119 6.24 4.28 -2.86
CA ALA A 119 6.75 5.33 -2.00
C ALA A 119 6.93 6.65 -2.75
N SER A 120 6.69 7.77 -2.05
CA SER A 120 6.94 9.11 -2.56
C SER A 120 7.18 10.10 -1.42
N CYS A 121 8.07 11.06 -1.64
CA CYS A 121 8.26 12.21 -0.75
C CYS A 121 7.24 13.34 -1.02
N ASN A 122 6.48 13.27 -2.10
CA ASN A 122 5.46 14.25 -2.45
C ASN A 122 4.08 13.76 -2.01
N ASP A 123 3.39 14.54 -1.17
CA ASP A 123 2.09 14.14 -0.60
C ASP A 123 1.05 13.83 -1.67
N LYS A 124 0.91 14.72 -2.67
CA LYS A 124 -0.09 14.55 -3.72
C LYS A 124 0.23 13.38 -4.65
N ASP A 125 1.50 13.18 -4.96
CA ASP A 125 1.94 12.05 -5.76
C ASP A 125 1.71 10.73 -5.01
N PHE A 126 2.02 10.68 -3.72
CA PHE A 126 1.74 9.53 -2.87
C PHE A 126 0.26 9.15 -2.85
N ASP A 127 -0.64 10.14 -2.67
CA ASP A 127 -2.08 9.92 -2.69
C ASP A 127 -2.56 9.38 -4.06
N ASN A 128 -2.05 9.94 -5.16
CA ASN A 128 -2.36 9.47 -6.51
C ASN A 128 -1.88 8.03 -6.75
N LEU A 129 -0.64 7.71 -6.36
CA LEU A 129 -0.08 6.36 -6.48
C LEU A 129 -0.90 5.36 -5.68
N MET A 130 -1.24 5.70 -4.43
CA MET A 130 -2.07 4.85 -3.58
C MET A 130 -3.45 4.61 -4.19
N GLU A 131 -4.09 5.64 -4.75
CA GLU A 131 -5.39 5.54 -5.40
C GLU A 131 -5.34 4.60 -6.62
N VAL A 132 -4.34 4.75 -7.49
CA VAL A 132 -4.18 3.89 -8.66
C VAL A 132 -3.93 2.44 -8.27
N TYR A 133 -3.07 2.19 -7.29
CA TYR A 133 -2.79 0.83 -6.83
C TYR A 133 -3.99 0.17 -6.15
N LEU A 134 -4.73 0.89 -5.33
CA LEU A 134 -5.95 0.36 -4.70
C LEU A 134 -7.02 0.04 -5.75
N ASP A 135 -7.23 0.91 -6.75
CA ASP A 135 -8.19 0.63 -7.81
C ASP A 135 -7.74 -0.57 -8.66
N ALA A 136 -6.44 -0.66 -8.98
CA ALA A 136 -5.89 -1.79 -9.74
C ALA A 136 -6.10 -3.13 -9.04
N VAL A 137 -5.80 -3.24 -7.74
CA VAL A 137 -5.89 -4.53 -7.03
C VAL A 137 -7.32 -4.92 -6.64
N PHE A 138 -8.24 -3.95 -6.47
CA PHE A 138 -9.63 -4.24 -6.09
C PHE A 138 -10.60 -4.27 -7.27
N TYR A 139 -10.30 -3.57 -8.36
CA TYR A 139 -11.17 -3.43 -9.52
C TYR A 139 -10.41 -3.59 -10.85
N PRO A 140 -9.58 -4.63 -11.01
CA PRO A 140 -8.80 -4.83 -12.22
C PRO A 140 -9.68 -5.17 -13.42
N ASN A 141 -9.27 -4.75 -14.62
CA ASN A 141 -9.93 -5.09 -15.89
C ASN A 141 -9.51 -6.46 -16.44
N VAL A 142 -9.22 -7.42 -15.55
CA VAL A 142 -8.75 -8.78 -15.95
C VAL A 142 -9.85 -9.60 -16.63
N TYR A 143 -11.11 -9.20 -16.47
CA TYR A 143 -12.28 -9.95 -16.95
C TYR A 143 -12.97 -9.30 -18.15
N THR A 144 -12.39 -8.29 -18.77
CA THR A 144 -12.97 -7.58 -19.92
C THR A 144 -12.25 -7.88 -21.23
#